data_1f7aefebbfdfe73d19dfe25e6b58abdf
#
_entry.id   1f7aefebbfdfe73d19dfe25e6b58abdf
#
_cell.length_a   1.000
_cell.length_b   1.000
_cell.length_c   1.000
_cell.angle_alpha   90.00
_cell.angle_beta   90.00
_cell.angle_gamma   90.00
#
_symmetry.space_group_name_H-M   'P 1'
#
loop_
_entity.id
_entity.type
_entity.pdbx_description
1 polymer ?
#
loop_
_entity_poly.entity_id
_entity_poly.type
_entity_poly.pdbx_seq_one_letter_code
_entity_poly.pdbx_strand_id
1 'polypeptide(L)'
;MGNDTLHIGIDVGSTTVKLAVLNAQNEIVYSVYRRHHADVRATVLEVLTEAAQKFPTQEFTVGITGSGGLLLSQWLGIEFVQEVIASKTAVETFIPKTDVAIELGGEDAKIIYFDNGIEQRMNGTCAGGTGAFIDQMASLLDTDASGLNELSQHHTILYPIASRCGVFAKTDVQPLLNEGAKKEDIAASIFQSVVTQTISGLACGRPIRGNVAFLGGPLQYLPELRKRFYETLELDDDHIIVT
;
A
#
# COMPACT_ATOMS: atom_id res chain seq x y z
N MET A 1 8.97 3.63 -38.66
CA MET A 1 9.00 3.64 -37.20
C MET A 1 7.83 2.77 -36.75
N GLY A 2 8.10 1.59 -36.20
CA GLY A 2 7.03 0.71 -35.73
C GLY A 2 6.27 1.43 -34.66
N ASN A 3 4.94 1.40 -34.74
CA ASN A 3 4.06 1.88 -33.68
C ASN A 3 4.18 0.84 -32.56
N ASP A 4 5.11 1.03 -31.61
CA ASP A 4 5.25 0.11 -30.49
C ASP A 4 4.00 0.24 -29.63
N THR A 5 3.23 -0.85 -29.52
CA THR A 5 2.04 -0.92 -28.66
C THR A 5 2.48 -0.70 -27.21
N LEU A 6 1.82 0.21 -26.52
CA LEU A 6 2.02 0.43 -25.10
C LEU A 6 1.00 -0.40 -24.29
N HIS A 7 1.36 -0.73 -23.06
CA HIS A 7 0.51 -1.53 -22.17
C HIS A 7 0.07 -0.69 -20.98
N ILE A 8 -1.24 -0.51 -20.80
CA ILE A 8 -1.81 0.21 -19.67
C ILE A 8 -2.32 -0.80 -18.64
N GLY A 9 -1.81 -0.69 -17.42
CA GLY A 9 -2.39 -1.34 -16.24
C GLY A 9 -3.11 -0.31 -15.37
N ILE A 10 -4.34 -0.63 -14.96
CA ILE A 10 -5.14 0.21 -14.06
C ILE A 10 -5.45 -0.60 -12.81
N ASP A 11 -5.06 -0.09 -11.65
CA ASP A 11 -5.47 -0.63 -10.35
C ASP A 11 -6.50 0.31 -9.71
N VAL A 12 -7.71 -0.20 -9.53
CA VAL A 12 -8.82 0.51 -8.88
C VAL A 12 -9.00 -0.05 -7.49
N GLY A 13 -8.26 0.51 -6.54
CA GLY A 13 -8.37 0.15 -5.14
C GLY A 13 -9.54 0.82 -4.42
N SER A 14 -9.70 0.54 -3.13
CA SER A 14 -10.76 1.09 -2.28
C SER A 14 -10.69 2.60 -2.07
N THR A 15 -9.50 3.20 -2.12
CA THR A 15 -9.29 4.64 -1.88
C THR A 15 -8.58 5.36 -3.02
N THR A 16 -7.95 4.63 -3.94
CA THR A 16 -7.07 5.19 -4.97
C THR A 16 -7.25 4.50 -6.31
N VAL A 17 -7.01 5.26 -7.38
CA VAL A 17 -6.78 4.74 -8.74
C VAL A 17 -5.30 4.93 -9.07
N LYS A 18 -4.68 3.89 -9.57
CA LYS A 18 -3.31 3.92 -10.08
C LYS A 18 -3.33 3.50 -11.55
N LEU A 19 -2.48 4.12 -12.35
CA LEU A 19 -2.29 3.76 -13.75
C LEU A 19 -0.80 3.72 -14.03
N ALA A 20 -0.37 2.66 -14.72
CA ALA A 20 0.98 2.56 -15.24
C ALA A 20 0.94 2.26 -16.73
N VAL A 21 1.83 2.88 -17.49
CA VAL A 21 2.05 2.63 -18.92
C VAL A 21 3.42 2.01 -19.08
N LEU A 22 3.47 0.85 -19.71
CA LEU A 22 4.70 0.12 -20.01
C LEU A 22 4.97 0.15 -21.52
N ASN A 23 6.25 0.20 -21.87
CA ASN A 23 6.70 -0.05 -23.24
C ASN A 23 6.89 -1.56 -23.51
N ALA A 24 7.27 -1.92 -24.74
CA ALA A 24 7.51 -3.30 -25.16
C ALA A 24 8.66 -4.00 -24.37
N GLN A 25 9.49 -3.26 -23.68
CA GLN A 25 10.58 -3.75 -22.82
C GLN A 25 10.16 -3.87 -21.37
N ASN A 26 8.87 -3.69 -21.04
CA ASN A 26 8.32 -3.63 -19.67
C ASN A 26 8.87 -2.47 -18.82
N GLU A 27 9.38 -1.41 -19.44
CA GLU A 27 9.79 -0.23 -18.70
C GLU A 27 8.59 0.69 -18.46
N ILE A 28 8.47 1.24 -17.25
CA ILE A 28 7.41 2.19 -16.89
C ILE A 28 7.74 3.54 -17.55
N VAL A 29 6.97 3.92 -18.57
CA VAL A 29 7.14 5.20 -19.30
C VAL A 29 6.21 6.29 -18.77
N TYR A 30 5.20 5.92 -17.99
CA TYR A 30 4.31 6.85 -17.29
C TYR A 30 3.61 6.13 -16.14
N SER A 31 3.39 6.85 -15.05
CA SER A 31 2.56 6.37 -13.95
C SER A 31 1.84 7.52 -13.26
N VAL A 32 0.70 7.20 -12.68
CA VAL A 32 -0.08 8.13 -11.84
C VAL A 32 -0.71 7.38 -10.67
N TYR A 33 -0.73 8.04 -9.52
CA TYR A 33 -1.37 7.59 -8.29
C TYR A 33 -2.31 8.69 -7.82
N ARG A 34 -3.62 8.42 -7.69
CA ARG A 34 -4.63 9.43 -7.37
C ARG A 34 -5.69 8.91 -6.41
N ARG A 35 -6.00 9.67 -5.36
CA ARG A 35 -7.15 9.39 -4.50
C ARG A 35 -8.44 9.71 -5.25
N HIS A 36 -9.44 8.82 -5.19
CA HIS A 36 -10.71 9.00 -5.90
C HIS A 36 -11.81 9.65 -5.06
N HIS A 37 -11.63 9.81 -3.74
CA HIS A 37 -12.62 10.45 -2.86
C HIS A 37 -14.05 9.96 -3.09
N ALA A 38 -14.24 8.66 -3.27
CA ALA A 38 -15.48 7.97 -3.63
C ALA A 38 -16.03 8.26 -5.07
N ASP A 39 -15.35 9.08 -5.88
CA ASP A 39 -15.68 9.27 -7.30
C ASP A 39 -14.70 8.51 -8.21
N VAL A 40 -14.85 7.19 -8.21
CA VAL A 40 -14.00 6.26 -8.98
C VAL A 40 -14.09 6.55 -10.48
N ARG A 41 -15.31 6.82 -10.99
CA ARG A 41 -15.53 7.00 -12.44
C ARG A 41 -14.82 8.23 -12.97
N ALA A 42 -14.99 9.37 -12.31
CA ALA A 42 -14.32 10.62 -12.70
C ALA A 42 -12.81 10.44 -12.64
N THR A 43 -12.29 9.85 -11.56
CA THR A 43 -10.86 9.64 -11.39
C THR A 43 -10.27 8.71 -12.47
N VAL A 44 -10.94 7.60 -12.79
CA VAL A 44 -10.49 6.72 -13.88
C VAL A 44 -10.49 7.44 -15.23
N LEU A 45 -11.55 8.23 -15.52
CA LEU A 45 -11.63 9.01 -16.74
C LEU A 45 -10.50 10.05 -16.83
N GLU A 46 -10.20 10.73 -15.73
CA GLU A 46 -9.09 11.71 -15.65
C GLU A 46 -7.74 11.06 -15.96
N VAL A 47 -7.38 9.98 -15.26
CA VAL A 47 -6.07 9.34 -15.44
C VAL A 47 -5.91 8.73 -16.82
N LEU A 48 -6.98 8.19 -17.41
CA LEU A 48 -6.98 7.70 -18.80
C LEU A 48 -6.84 8.84 -19.81
N THR A 49 -7.52 9.96 -19.56
CA THR A 49 -7.42 11.16 -20.43
C THR A 49 -6.01 11.73 -20.42
N GLU A 50 -5.38 11.81 -19.26
CA GLU A 50 -3.98 12.25 -19.13
C GLU A 50 -3.02 11.31 -19.88
N ALA A 51 -3.19 10.00 -19.74
CA ALA A 51 -2.38 9.03 -20.48
C ALA A 51 -2.57 9.17 -21.99
N ALA A 52 -3.83 9.29 -22.47
CA ALA A 52 -4.13 9.47 -23.90
C ALA A 52 -3.55 10.78 -24.46
N GLN A 53 -3.59 11.87 -23.69
CA GLN A 53 -2.97 13.15 -24.10
C GLN A 53 -1.46 13.06 -24.19
N LYS A 54 -0.84 12.28 -23.32
CA LYS A 54 0.62 12.10 -23.30
C LYS A 54 1.10 11.22 -24.46
N PHE A 55 0.28 10.29 -24.94
CA PHE A 55 0.60 9.35 -26.01
C PHE A 55 -0.46 9.36 -27.13
N PRO A 56 -0.64 10.47 -27.83
CA PRO A 56 -1.80 10.71 -28.70
C PRO A 56 -1.86 9.84 -29.96
N THR A 57 -0.79 9.18 -30.34
CA THR A 57 -0.68 8.38 -31.58
C THR A 57 -0.37 6.90 -31.32
N GLN A 58 -0.35 6.49 -30.06
CA GLN A 58 0.00 5.12 -29.69
C GLN A 58 -1.24 4.23 -29.59
N GLU A 59 -1.07 2.96 -29.95
CA GLU A 59 -2.05 1.92 -29.64
C GLU A 59 -1.78 1.36 -28.25
N PHE A 60 -2.87 1.02 -27.53
CA PHE A 60 -2.77 0.49 -26.18
C PHE A 60 -3.43 -0.87 -26.06
N THR A 61 -2.83 -1.75 -25.28
CA THR A 61 -3.57 -2.81 -24.60
C THR A 61 -3.87 -2.34 -23.18
N VAL A 62 -5.02 -2.72 -22.63
CA VAL A 62 -5.46 -2.24 -21.31
C VAL A 62 -5.90 -3.41 -20.47
N GLY A 63 -5.39 -3.50 -19.23
CA GLY A 63 -5.85 -4.45 -18.21
C GLY A 63 -6.25 -3.69 -16.94
N ILE A 64 -7.24 -4.23 -16.24
CA ILE A 64 -7.74 -3.66 -14.98
C ILE A 64 -7.60 -4.68 -13.85
N THR A 65 -7.20 -4.18 -12.68
CA THR A 65 -7.15 -4.93 -11.42
C THR A 65 -7.72 -4.09 -10.27
N GLY A 66 -7.67 -4.62 -9.06
CA GLY A 66 -8.13 -3.95 -7.85
C GLY A 66 -9.58 -4.22 -7.49
N SER A 67 -9.93 -4.01 -6.23
CA SER A 67 -11.25 -4.33 -5.65
C SER A 67 -12.41 -3.60 -6.34
N GLY A 68 -12.19 -2.38 -6.84
CA GLY A 68 -13.17 -1.60 -7.62
C GLY A 68 -13.13 -1.86 -9.13
N GLY A 69 -12.15 -2.63 -9.62
CA GLY A 69 -11.88 -2.79 -11.05
C GLY A 69 -12.85 -3.71 -11.79
N LEU A 70 -13.44 -4.71 -11.12
CA LEU A 70 -14.25 -5.74 -11.75
C LEU A 70 -15.47 -5.17 -12.52
N LEU A 71 -16.21 -4.28 -11.90
CA LEU A 71 -17.38 -3.66 -12.54
C LEU A 71 -16.98 -2.78 -13.72
N LEU A 72 -15.90 -2.04 -13.60
CA LEU A 72 -15.38 -1.19 -14.67
C LEU A 72 -14.88 -2.02 -15.85
N SER A 73 -14.21 -3.14 -15.61
CA SER A 73 -13.74 -4.05 -16.66
C SER A 73 -14.91 -4.57 -17.51
N GLN A 74 -16.02 -4.95 -16.86
CA GLN A 74 -17.23 -5.39 -17.54
C GLN A 74 -17.87 -4.30 -18.40
N TRP A 75 -17.95 -3.06 -17.89
CA TRP A 75 -18.55 -1.95 -18.63
C TRP A 75 -17.69 -1.51 -19.81
N LEU A 76 -16.37 -1.58 -19.68
CA LEU A 76 -15.43 -1.15 -20.72
C LEU A 76 -15.06 -2.28 -21.70
N GLY A 77 -15.44 -3.53 -21.38
CA GLY A 77 -15.04 -4.70 -22.18
C GLY A 77 -13.55 -4.98 -22.12
N ILE A 78 -12.90 -4.64 -21.01
CA ILE A 78 -11.45 -4.78 -20.79
C ILE A 78 -11.21 -5.99 -19.89
N GLU A 79 -10.08 -6.66 -20.07
CA GLU A 79 -9.69 -7.81 -19.26
C GLU A 79 -9.50 -7.42 -17.78
N PHE A 80 -10.13 -8.19 -16.88
CA PHE A 80 -9.90 -8.08 -15.44
C PHE A 80 -8.88 -9.10 -14.99
N VAL A 81 -7.81 -8.63 -14.35
CA VAL A 81 -6.77 -9.46 -13.74
C VAL A 81 -6.96 -9.47 -12.22
N GLN A 82 -7.01 -10.67 -11.65
CA GLN A 82 -7.09 -10.78 -10.20
C GLN A 82 -5.86 -10.14 -9.53
N GLU A 83 -6.09 -9.43 -8.45
CA GLU A 83 -5.08 -8.63 -7.75
C GLU A 83 -3.85 -9.47 -7.32
N VAL A 84 -4.09 -10.69 -6.82
CA VAL A 84 -3.00 -11.62 -6.45
C VAL A 84 -2.13 -12.00 -7.65
N ILE A 85 -2.72 -12.16 -8.83
CA ILE A 85 -1.99 -12.48 -10.07
C ILE A 85 -1.22 -11.26 -10.56
N ALA A 86 -1.85 -10.07 -10.52
CA ALA A 86 -1.20 -8.83 -10.90
C ALA A 86 0.02 -8.53 -10.00
N SER A 87 -0.15 -8.62 -8.69
CA SER A 87 0.95 -8.42 -7.71
C SER A 87 2.07 -9.44 -7.89
N LYS A 88 1.71 -10.72 -8.07
CA LYS A 88 2.70 -11.77 -8.37
C LYS A 88 3.53 -11.43 -9.59
N THR A 89 2.85 -11.18 -10.72
CA THR A 89 3.52 -10.91 -12.00
C THR A 89 4.44 -9.69 -11.90
N ALA A 90 3.98 -8.63 -11.21
CA ALA A 90 4.78 -7.43 -10.99
C ALA A 90 6.04 -7.73 -10.16
N VAL A 91 5.90 -8.47 -9.05
CA VAL A 91 7.03 -8.84 -8.20
C VAL A 91 8.03 -9.71 -8.96
N GLU A 92 7.57 -10.76 -9.64
CA GLU A 92 8.44 -11.65 -10.42
C GLU A 92 9.16 -10.91 -11.58
N THR A 93 8.53 -9.88 -12.13
CA THR A 93 9.09 -9.12 -13.26
C THR A 93 10.07 -8.04 -12.80
N PHE A 94 9.70 -7.25 -11.80
CA PHE A 94 10.44 -6.03 -11.44
C PHE A 94 11.37 -6.21 -10.23
N ILE A 95 11.02 -7.10 -9.31
CA ILE A 95 11.79 -7.36 -8.08
C ILE A 95 11.93 -8.86 -7.79
N PRO A 96 12.51 -9.65 -8.72
CA PRO A 96 12.48 -11.13 -8.70
C PRO A 96 13.22 -11.76 -7.52
N LYS A 97 13.98 -10.99 -6.75
CA LYS A 97 14.67 -11.48 -5.55
C LYS A 97 13.80 -11.48 -4.30
N THR A 98 12.53 -11.07 -4.40
CA THR A 98 11.63 -10.97 -3.26
C THR A 98 11.25 -12.35 -2.73
N ASP A 99 11.48 -12.59 -1.45
CA ASP A 99 11.04 -13.78 -0.74
C ASP A 99 9.67 -13.56 -0.08
N VAL A 100 9.44 -12.36 0.47
CA VAL A 100 8.18 -11.96 1.10
C VAL A 100 7.82 -10.53 0.69
N ALA A 101 6.57 -10.29 0.34
CA ALA A 101 6.06 -8.92 0.17
C ALA A 101 5.07 -8.59 1.28
N ILE A 102 5.22 -7.39 1.86
CA ILE A 102 4.26 -6.77 2.77
C ILE A 102 3.61 -5.63 1.99
N GLU A 103 2.31 -5.70 1.81
CA GLU A 103 1.53 -4.68 1.12
C GLU A 103 0.53 -4.05 2.09
N LEU A 104 0.58 -2.73 2.22
CA LEU A 104 -0.44 -1.95 2.93
C LEU A 104 -1.20 -1.09 1.92
N GLY A 105 -2.47 -1.42 1.74
CA GLY A 105 -3.41 -0.68 0.92
C GLY A 105 -4.16 0.39 1.71
N GLY A 106 -5.20 0.95 1.08
CA GLY A 106 -6.11 1.92 1.72
C GLY A 106 -6.94 1.27 2.83
N GLU A 107 -7.51 0.10 2.57
CA GLU A 107 -8.39 -0.63 3.50
C GLU A 107 -7.99 -2.09 3.72
N ASP A 108 -6.99 -2.57 3.00
CA ASP A 108 -6.47 -3.93 3.10
C ASP A 108 -4.98 -3.94 3.43
N ALA A 109 -4.55 -5.02 4.05
CA ALA A 109 -3.15 -5.32 4.32
C ALA A 109 -2.90 -6.78 3.93
N LYS A 110 -1.77 -7.05 3.30
CA LYS A 110 -1.41 -8.37 2.78
C LYS A 110 0.02 -8.72 3.12
N ILE A 111 0.25 -10.02 3.34
CA ILE A 111 1.59 -10.61 3.30
C ILE A 111 1.56 -11.70 2.24
N ILE A 112 2.51 -11.64 1.31
CA ILE A 112 2.65 -12.58 0.20
C ILE A 112 4.00 -13.26 0.32
N TYR A 113 4.01 -14.58 0.43
CA TYR A 113 5.22 -15.40 0.44
C TYR A 113 5.41 -16.01 -0.94
N PHE A 114 6.64 -15.96 -1.45
CA PHE A 114 7.00 -16.46 -2.78
C PHE A 114 7.80 -17.77 -2.74
N ASP A 115 8.14 -18.25 -1.55
CA ASP A 115 8.85 -19.52 -1.35
C ASP A 115 7.89 -20.71 -1.51
N ASN A 116 8.30 -21.72 -2.29
CA ASN A 116 7.53 -22.96 -2.54
C ASN A 116 6.12 -22.77 -3.12
N GLY A 117 5.92 -21.77 -3.95
CA GLY A 117 4.63 -21.34 -4.49
C GLY A 117 4.21 -20.01 -3.89
N ILE A 118 2.96 -19.60 -4.16
CA ILE A 118 2.44 -18.33 -3.62
C ILE A 118 1.46 -18.61 -2.51
N GLU A 119 1.73 -18.06 -1.35
CA GLU A 119 0.78 -17.98 -0.25
C GLU A 119 0.50 -16.51 0.08
N GLN A 120 -0.73 -16.10 -0.11
CA GLN A 120 -1.21 -14.77 0.28
C GLN A 120 -2.07 -14.86 1.52
N ARG A 121 -1.78 -13.98 2.48
CA ARG A 121 -2.61 -13.74 3.65
C ARG A 121 -3.04 -12.29 3.66
N MET A 122 -4.31 -12.05 3.92
CA MET A 122 -4.91 -10.72 3.89
C MET A 122 -5.75 -10.53 5.15
N ASN A 123 -5.81 -9.29 5.65
CA ASN A 123 -6.74 -8.96 6.73
C ASN A 123 -8.19 -9.17 6.25
N GLY A 124 -9.05 -9.51 7.20
CA GLY A 124 -10.49 -9.67 6.94
C GLY A 124 -11.19 -8.31 6.76
N THR A 125 -12.34 -8.16 7.43
CA THR A 125 -13.18 -6.96 7.33
C THR A 125 -12.70 -5.76 8.16
N CYS A 126 -11.60 -5.88 8.91
CA CYS A 126 -11.10 -4.81 9.77
C CYS A 126 -10.01 -4.02 9.07
N ALA A 127 -10.19 -2.71 8.94
CA ALA A 127 -9.20 -1.80 8.39
C ALA A 127 -7.99 -1.53 9.32
N GLY A 128 -7.88 -2.21 10.46
CA GLY A 128 -6.73 -2.08 11.36
C GLY A 128 -5.42 -2.41 10.64
N GLY A 129 -4.42 -1.54 10.77
CA GLY A 129 -3.13 -1.71 10.09
C GLY A 129 -3.10 -1.26 8.64
N THR A 130 -4.06 -0.47 8.17
CA THR A 130 -4.17 0.01 6.79
C THR A 130 -4.07 1.54 6.69
N GLY A 131 -4.06 2.07 5.48
CA GLY A 131 -4.05 3.52 5.24
C GLY A 131 -5.22 4.25 5.90
N ALA A 132 -6.43 3.68 5.85
CA ALA A 132 -7.60 4.26 6.50
C ALA A 132 -7.46 4.30 8.04
N PHE A 133 -6.83 3.30 8.65
CA PHE A 133 -6.49 3.33 10.06
C PHE A 133 -5.50 4.46 10.37
N ILE A 134 -4.46 4.62 9.56
CA ILE A 134 -3.45 5.68 9.72
C ILE A 134 -4.10 7.06 9.60
N ASP A 135 -4.95 7.29 8.59
CA ASP A 135 -5.68 8.55 8.40
C ASP A 135 -6.60 8.85 9.61
N GLN A 136 -7.29 7.83 10.13
CA GLN A 136 -8.13 7.97 11.32
C GLN A 136 -7.33 8.35 12.56
N MET A 137 -6.19 7.72 12.78
CA MET A 137 -5.33 8.01 13.94
C MET A 137 -4.64 9.38 13.80
N ALA A 138 -4.22 9.77 12.61
CA ALA A 138 -3.65 11.08 12.33
C ALA A 138 -4.65 12.20 12.70
N SER A 139 -5.93 12.01 12.39
CA SER A 139 -6.99 12.98 12.73
C SER A 139 -7.13 13.22 14.24
N LEU A 140 -6.78 12.26 15.11
CA LEU A 140 -6.79 12.43 16.56
C LEU A 140 -5.67 13.35 17.06
N LEU A 141 -4.61 13.49 16.27
CA LEU A 141 -3.46 14.36 16.55
C LEU A 141 -3.57 15.70 15.83
N ASP A 142 -4.72 15.99 15.20
CA ASP A 142 -4.97 17.19 14.36
C ASP A 142 -3.97 17.29 13.19
N THR A 143 -3.69 16.18 12.52
CA THR A 143 -2.76 16.10 11.39
C THR A 143 -3.25 15.10 10.34
N ASP A 144 -2.48 14.89 9.29
CA ASP A 144 -2.66 13.86 8.27
C ASP A 144 -1.55 12.78 8.36
N ALA A 145 -1.58 11.82 7.44
CA ALA A 145 -0.60 10.74 7.42
C ALA A 145 0.85 11.25 7.23
N SER A 146 1.06 12.32 6.46
CA SER A 146 2.38 12.93 6.28
C SER A 146 2.87 13.58 7.56
N GLY A 147 2.03 14.39 8.21
CA GLY A 147 2.38 15.00 9.50
C GLY A 147 2.56 13.98 10.61
N LEU A 148 1.81 12.85 10.59
CA LEU A 148 2.06 11.74 11.50
C LEU A 148 3.47 11.14 11.29
N ASN A 149 3.89 11.01 10.02
CA ASN A 149 5.23 10.56 9.69
C ASN A 149 6.31 11.54 10.15
N GLU A 150 6.11 12.84 9.97
CA GLU A 150 7.04 13.87 10.44
C GLU A 150 7.18 13.86 11.97
N LEU A 151 6.07 13.80 12.70
CA LEU A 151 6.08 13.72 14.16
C LEU A 151 6.86 12.51 14.63
N SER A 152 6.63 11.33 14.05
CA SER A 152 7.24 10.08 14.50
C SER A 152 8.76 10.04 14.38
N GLN A 153 9.39 10.93 13.58
CA GLN A 153 10.85 11.04 13.47
C GLN A 153 11.53 11.44 14.80
N HIS A 154 10.80 12.15 15.67
CA HIS A 154 11.34 12.74 16.90
C HIS A 154 10.88 12.01 18.17
N HIS A 155 10.32 10.79 18.03
CA HIS A 155 9.89 10.02 19.18
C HIS A 155 11.05 9.58 20.08
N THR A 156 10.77 9.43 21.34
CA THR A 156 11.72 8.97 22.36
C THR A 156 11.29 7.67 23.04
N ILE A 157 9.97 7.43 23.10
CA ILE A 157 9.38 6.22 23.68
C ILE A 157 8.25 5.71 22.81
N LEU A 158 7.88 4.45 22.99
CA LEU A 158 6.71 3.83 22.36
C LEU A 158 5.71 3.41 23.44
N TYR A 159 4.48 3.84 23.29
CA TYR A 159 3.36 3.43 24.14
C TYR A 159 2.70 2.15 23.58
N PRO A 160 2.20 1.25 24.43
CA PRO A 160 1.39 0.14 23.97
C PRO A 160 0.02 0.66 23.49
N ILE A 161 -0.21 0.57 22.17
CA ILE A 161 -1.49 0.88 21.53
C ILE A 161 -2.06 -0.41 20.96
N ALA A 162 -3.38 -0.64 21.19
CA ALA A 162 -4.05 -1.84 20.68
C ALA A 162 -3.94 -1.94 19.16
N SER A 163 -3.44 -3.09 18.70
CA SER A 163 -3.12 -3.34 17.30
C SER A 163 -4.24 -4.04 16.52
N ARG A 164 -5.44 -4.23 17.10
CA ARG A 164 -6.50 -5.04 16.48
C ARG A 164 -7.63 -4.24 15.85
N CYS A 165 -7.98 -3.09 16.40
CA CYS A 165 -9.16 -2.34 16.00
C CYS A 165 -8.95 -0.84 16.23
N GLY A 166 -9.31 -0.01 15.25
CA GLY A 166 -9.21 1.45 15.35
C GLY A 166 -9.99 2.04 16.53
N VAL A 167 -11.09 1.41 16.94
CA VAL A 167 -11.86 1.83 18.12
C VAL A 167 -11.04 1.66 19.41
N PHE A 168 -10.42 0.50 19.59
CA PHE A 168 -9.55 0.26 20.77
C PHE A 168 -8.29 1.12 20.71
N ALA A 169 -7.65 1.26 19.53
CA ALA A 169 -6.52 2.16 19.37
C ALA A 169 -6.87 3.60 19.78
N LYS A 170 -8.06 4.09 19.40
CA LYS A 170 -8.54 5.40 19.83
C LYS A 170 -8.71 5.51 21.35
N THR A 171 -9.20 4.45 22.00
CA THR A 171 -9.36 4.43 23.47
C THR A 171 -8.02 4.40 24.22
N ASP A 172 -6.95 3.94 23.57
CA ASP A 172 -5.59 4.00 24.12
C ASP A 172 -4.92 5.35 23.85
N VAL A 173 -5.12 5.93 22.66
CA VAL A 173 -4.53 7.23 22.26
C VAL A 173 -5.13 8.39 23.05
N GLN A 174 -6.45 8.40 23.25
CA GLN A 174 -7.13 9.54 23.88
C GLN A 174 -6.66 9.84 25.33
N PRO A 175 -6.49 8.85 26.22
CA PRO A 175 -5.89 9.08 27.54
C PRO A 175 -4.47 9.65 27.47
N LEU A 176 -3.62 9.13 26.56
CA LEU A 176 -2.26 9.63 26.40
C LEU A 176 -2.24 11.12 26.03
N LEU A 177 -3.14 11.55 25.13
CA LEU A 177 -3.29 12.96 24.78
C LEU A 177 -3.74 13.80 25.99
N ASN A 178 -4.70 13.30 26.76
CA ASN A 178 -5.23 13.99 27.94
C ASN A 178 -4.19 14.12 29.08
N GLU A 179 -3.28 13.15 29.17
CA GLU A 179 -2.18 13.12 30.15
C GLU A 179 -0.97 13.95 29.68
N GLY A 180 -1.02 14.51 28.49
CA GLY A 180 0.05 15.37 27.95
C GLY A 180 1.25 14.61 27.38
N ALA A 181 1.06 13.36 26.95
CA ALA A 181 2.09 12.62 26.22
C ALA A 181 2.46 13.37 24.93
N LYS A 182 3.73 13.29 24.53
CA LYS A 182 4.21 13.96 23.33
C LYS A 182 3.55 13.37 22.08
N LYS A 183 3.10 14.24 21.17
CA LYS A 183 2.52 13.79 19.89
C LYS A 183 3.48 12.94 19.05
N GLU A 184 4.76 13.21 19.15
CA GLU A 184 5.86 12.45 18.51
C GLU A 184 5.88 10.99 18.95
N ASP A 185 5.78 10.76 20.25
CA ASP A 185 5.79 9.42 20.85
C ASP A 185 4.49 8.67 20.51
N ILE A 186 3.34 9.36 20.52
CA ILE A 186 2.05 8.79 20.11
C ILE A 186 2.07 8.41 18.63
N ALA A 187 2.61 9.28 17.75
CA ALA A 187 2.71 9.04 16.32
C ALA A 187 3.52 7.77 15.99
N ALA A 188 4.71 7.63 16.61
CA ALA A 188 5.53 6.44 16.45
C ALA A 188 4.84 5.19 17.02
N SER A 189 4.10 5.32 18.13
CA SER A 189 3.34 4.22 18.74
C SER A 189 2.18 3.76 17.87
N ILE A 190 1.52 4.67 17.15
CA ILE A 190 0.50 4.34 16.15
C ILE A 190 1.14 3.52 15.02
N PHE A 191 2.29 3.93 14.46
CA PHE A 191 3.00 3.15 13.45
C PHE A 191 3.43 1.78 13.98
N GLN A 192 3.91 1.71 15.21
CA GLN A 192 4.23 0.41 15.83
C GLN A 192 2.99 -0.48 15.96
N SER A 193 1.81 0.06 16.23
CA SER A 193 0.58 -0.72 16.28
C SER A 193 0.19 -1.28 14.91
N VAL A 194 0.40 -0.52 13.82
CA VAL A 194 0.22 -0.99 12.43
C VAL A 194 1.14 -2.17 12.14
N VAL A 195 2.42 -2.04 12.47
CA VAL A 195 3.43 -3.10 12.29
C VAL A 195 3.05 -4.35 13.07
N THR A 196 2.73 -4.21 14.34
CA THR A 196 2.32 -5.32 15.21
C THR A 196 1.06 -6.02 14.69
N GLN A 197 0.07 -5.26 14.22
CA GLN A 197 -1.15 -5.80 13.61
C GLN A 197 -0.84 -6.60 12.35
N THR A 198 -0.01 -6.07 11.47
CA THR A 198 0.35 -6.73 10.21
C THR A 198 1.12 -8.02 10.48
N ILE A 199 2.14 -7.98 11.32
CA ILE A 199 2.96 -9.16 11.61
C ILE A 199 2.16 -10.21 12.39
N SER A 200 1.57 -9.86 13.53
CA SER A 200 0.89 -10.84 14.38
C SER A 200 -0.43 -11.32 13.78
N GLY A 201 -1.17 -10.43 13.10
CA GLY A 201 -2.47 -10.74 12.51
C GLY A 201 -2.39 -11.51 11.21
N LEU A 202 -1.38 -11.27 10.38
CA LEU A 202 -1.28 -11.89 9.05
C LEU A 202 -0.22 -12.97 8.97
N ALA A 203 0.98 -12.77 9.52
CA ALA A 203 2.01 -13.79 9.47
C ALA A 203 1.64 -15.03 10.31
N CYS A 204 0.87 -14.87 11.39
CA CYS A 204 0.38 -15.97 12.22
C CYS A 204 1.49 -16.97 12.58
N GLY A 205 2.66 -16.46 12.96
CA GLY A 205 3.82 -17.26 13.35
C GLY A 205 4.69 -17.77 12.19
N ARG A 206 4.30 -17.57 10.91
CA ARG A 206 5.20 -17.84 9.80
C ARG A 206 6.29 -16.78 9.76
N PRO A 207 7.57 -17.14 9.71
CA PRO A 207 8.65 -16.16 9.68
C PRO A 207 8.60 -15.27 8.44
N ILE A 208 8.81 -13.97 8.64
CA ILE A 208 9.07 -12.98 7.57
C ILE A 208 10.59 -12.81 7.54
N ARG A 209 11.25 -13.32 6.52
CA ARG A 209 12.71 -13.31 6.38
C ARG A 209 13.13 -13.41 4.92
N GLY A 210 14.43 -13.20 4.65
CA GLY A 210 14.97 -13.08 3.31
C GLY A 210 14.74 -11.66 2.77
N ASN A 211 14.62 -11.52 1.47
CA ASN A 211 14.39 -10.23 0.82
C ASN A 211 12.92 -9.85 0.97
N VAL A 212 12.66 -8.79 1.73
CA VAL A 212 11.31 -8.31 2.03
C VAL A 212 10.99 -7.08 1.21
N ALA A 213 9.98 -7.17 0.35
CA ALA A 213 9.48 -6.04 -0.42
C ALA A 213 8.35 -5.33 0.34
N PHE A 214 8.41 -3.99 0.35
CA PHE A 214 7.43 -3.13 1.00
C PHE A 214 6.62 -2.40 -0.06
N LEU A 215 5.34 -2.76 -0.20
CA LEU A 215 4.45 -2.35 -1.27
C LEU A 215 3.24 -1.57 -0.73
N GLY A 216 2.61 -0.80 -1.60
CA GLY A 216 1.40 -0.04 -1.30
C GLY A 216 1.67 1.38 -0.79
N GLY A 217 0.68 2.26 -0.92
CA GLY A 217 0.82 3.69 -0.65
C GLY A 217 1.36 4.03 0.74
N PRO A 218 0.83 3.49 1.85
CA PRO A 218 1.37 3.75 3.17
C PRO A 218 2.86 3.41 3.30
N LEU A 219 3.30 2.29 2.74
CA LEU A 219 4.72 1.89 2.79
C LEU A 219 5.59 2.66 1.80
N GLN A 220 5.02 3.18 0.72
CA GLN A 220 5.75 4.01 -0.23
C GLN A 220 6.00 5.42 0.31
N TYR A 221 4.99 6.04 0.94
CA TYR A 221 5.04 7.46 1.29
C TYR A 221 5.37 7.75 2.76
N LEU A 222 5.37 6.74 3.64
CA LEU A 222 5.63 6.89 5.07
C LEU A 222 6.93 6.16 5.49
N PRO A 223 8.10 6.77 5.32
CA PRO A 223 9.39 6.14 5.63
C PRO A 223 9.53 5.73 7.11
N GLU A 224 8.95 6.48 8.05
CA GLU A 224 9.00 6.10 9.47
C GLU A 224 8.17 4.85 9.78
N LEU A 225 7.05 4.64 9.04
CA LEU A 225 6.31 3.39 9.13
C LEU A 225 7.15 2.20 8.63
N ARG A 226 7.85 2.34 7.48
CA ARG A 226 8.77 1.30 7.00
C ARG A 226 9.88 1.01 8.02
N LYS A 227 10.48 2.06 8.58
CA LYS A 227 11.50 1.93 9.61
C LYS A 227 11.02 1.11 10.81
N ARG A 228 9.77 1.28 11.25
CA ARG A 228 9.18 0.44 12.30
C ARG A 228 9.11 -1.04 11.90
N PHE A 229 8.81 -1.34 10.63
CA PHE A 229 8.89 -2.71 10.11
C PHE A 229 10.32 -3.25 10.16
N TYR A 230 11.30 -2.49 9.68
CA TYR A 230 12.70 -2.92 9.65
C TYR A 230 13.21 -3.26 11.05
N GLU A 231 12.95 -2.39 12.00
CA GLU A 231 13.37 -2.59 13.39
C GLU A 231 12.62 -3.76 14.05
N THR A 232 11.33 -3.92 13.80
CA THR A 232 10.53 -5.00 14.41
C THR A 232 10.86 -6.38 13.82
N LEU A 233 11.21 -6.42 12.54
CA LEU A 233 11.57 -7.66 11.83
C LEU A 233 13.08 -7.94 11.89
N GLU A 234 13.88 -7.02 12.48
CA GLU A 234 15.35 -7.10 12.53
C GLU A 234 15.97 -7.32 11.14
N LEU A 235 15.49 -6.55 10.14
CA LEU A 235 15.97 -6.65 8.76
C LEU A 235 17.24 -5.83 8.57
N ASP A 236 18.21 -6.43 7.91
CA ASP A 236 19.40 -5.74 7.41
C ASP A 236 19.07 -4.99 6.10
N ASP A 237 19.79 -3.90 5.83
CA ASP A 237 19.58 -3.06 4.64
C ASP A 237 19.64 -3.85 3.32
N ASP A 238 20.49 -4.88 3.23
CA ASP A 238 20.64 -5.75 2.05
C ASP A 238 19.39 -6.61 1.76
N HIS A 239 18.48 -6.75 2.74
CA HIS A 239 17.26 -7.56 2.64
C HIS A 239 15.99 -6.71 2.46
N ILE A 240 16.12 -5.38 2.32
CA ILE A 240 15.01 -4.45 2.19
C ILE A 240 14.84 -4.06 0.72
N ILE A 241 13.63 -4.28 0.17
CA ILE A 241 13.27 -3.84 -1.18
C ILE A 241 12.15 -2.80 -1.07
N VAL A 242 12.42 -1.58 -1.52
CA VAL A 242 11.44 -0.49 -1.64
C VAL A 242 11.29 -0.16 -3.11
N THR A 243 10.05 -0.11 -3.60
CA THR A 243 9.72 0.13 -5.02
C THR A 243 9.15 1.52 -5.22
#